data_9e9917adc08c9bd06a77ee3dfe183428
#
_entry.id   9e9917adc08c9bd06a77ee3dfe183428
#
_cell.length_a   1.000
_cell.length_b   1.000
_cell.length_c   1.000
_cell.angle_alpha   90.00
_cell.angle_beta   90.00
_cell.angle_gamma   90.00
#
_symmetry.space_group_name_H-M   'P 1'
#
loop_
_entity.id
_entity.type
_entity.pdbx_description
1 polymer ?
#
loop_
_entity_poly.entity_id
_entity_poly.type
_entity_poly.pdbx_seq_one_letter_code
_entity_poly.pdbx_strand_id
1 'polypeptide(L)'
;MAVSVLVVEDEKNIQELLQLYLEKEGYAVTVASDGGQGLAKFHAIHPDLVLLDVMMPVMDGWSVCKAIRAESQTPVIMLTAKGETDDKVAGLKAGADDYITKPFEMQEVLARIEAVLRRSDRSGSEAAPRRLT
;
A
#
# COMPACT_ATOMS: atom_id res chain seq x y z
N MET A 1 16.62 10.82 0.11
CA MET A 1 16.12 9.75 0.91
C MET A 1 15.16 8.89 0.14
N ALA A 2 15.25 7.63 0.30
CA ALA A 2 14.38 6.73 -0.43
C ALA A 2 12.98 6.72 0.17
N VAL A 3 11.99 6.62 -0.67
CA VAL A 3 10.61 6.47 -0.24
C VAL A 3 10.47 5.06 0.31
N SER A 4 9.86 4.93 1.49
CA SER A 4 9.71 3.66 2.17
C SER A 4 8.36 3.03 1.87
N VAL A 5 8.36 1.79 1.38
CA VAL A 5 7.13 1.06 1.06
C VAL A 5 7.08 -0.21 1.91
N LEU A 6 5.96 -0.39 2.61
CA LEU A 6 5.73 -1.61 3.36
C LEU A 6 4.82 -2.50 2.53
N VAL A 7 5.26 -3.71 2.25
CA VAL A 7 4.48 -4.68 1.47
C VAL A 7 3.95 -5.74 2.43
N VAL A 8 2.63 -5.83 2.58
CA VAL A 8 2.02 -6.82 3.46
C VAL A 8 1.31 -7.84 2.57
N GLU A 9 1.93 -8.99 2.41
CA GLU A 9 1.49 -10.00 1.45
C GLU A 9 1.96 -11.37 1.93
N ASP A 10 1.07 -12.35 2.00
CA ASP A 10 1.45 -13.66 2.51
C ASP A 10 2.07 -14.59 1.47
N GLU A 11 1.85 -14.34 0.18
CA GLU A 11 2.44 -15.19 -0.85
C GLU A 11 3.88 -14.78 -1.12
N LYS A 12 4.79 -15.70 -0.88
CA LYS A 12 6.20 -15.39 -1.01
C LYS A 12 6.62 -14.96 -2.40
N ASN A 13 6.07 -15.60 -3.41
CA ASN A 13 6.41 -15.24 -4.78
C ASN A 13 6.02 -13.81 -5.11
N ILE A 14 4.87 -13.37 -4.61
CA ILE A 14 4.42 -12.01 -4.85
C ILE A 14 5.27 -11.03 -4.06
N GLN A 15 5.63 -11.39 -2.82
CA GLN A 15 6.51 -10.56 -2.00
C GLN A 15 7.81 -10.29 -2.74
N GLU A 16 8.41 -11.36 -3.25
CA GLU A 16 9.70 -11.25 -3.92
C GLU A 16 9.62 -10.44 -5.19
N LEU A 17 8.54 -10.63 -5.95
CA LEU A 17 8.36 -9.89 -7.17
C LEU A 17 8.23 -8.40 -6.89
N LEU A 18 7.38 -8.06 -5.94
CA LEU A 18 7.18 -6.67 -5.58
C LEU A 18 8.46 -6.04 -5.03
N GLN A 19 9.14 -6.77 -4.17
CA GLN A 19 10.38 -6.26 -3.59
C GLN A 19 11.41 -5.98 -4.67
N LEU A 20 11.60 -6.93 -5.58
CA LEU A 20 12.57 -6.78 -6.65
C LEU A 20 12.31 -5.55 -7.50
N TYR A 21 11.09 -5.42 -7.98
CA TYR A 21 10.77 -4.32 -8.88
C TYR A 21 10.75 -2.96 -8.18
N LEU A 22 10.25 -2.93 -6.95
CA LEU A 22 10.21 -1.68 -6.23
C LEU A 22 11.61 -1.20 -5.86
N GLU A 23 12.47 -2.13 -5.47
CA GLU A 23 13.84 -1.75 -5.14
C GLU A 23 14.59 -1.25 -6.37
N LYS A 24 14.27 -1.80 -7.53
CA LYS A 24 14.90 -1.34 -8.76
C LYS A 24 14.50 0.10 -9.06
N GLU A 25 13.32 0.50 -8.60
CA GLU A 25 12.86 1.87 -8.83
C GLU A 25 13.35 2.82 -7.74
N GLY A 26 14.13 2.32 -6.81
CA GLY A 26 14.69 3.19 -5.79
C GLY A 26 13.93 3.24 -4.47
N TYR A 27 12.87 2.45 -4.32
CA TYR A 27 12.12 2.42 -3.08
C TYR A 27 12.83 1.55 -2.03
N ALA A 28 12.70 1.93 -0.77
CA ALA A 28 13.18 1.10 0.33
C ALA A 28 12.01 0.22 0.73
N VAL A 29 12.17 -1.09 0.61
CA VAL A 29 11.05 -2.03 0.79
C VAL A 29 11.19 -2.85 2.06
N THR A 30 10.11 -2.93 2.84
CA THR A 30 10.02 -3.82 3.99
C THR A 30 8.84 -4.75 3.72
N VAL A 31 8.99 -6.02 4.02
CA VAL A 31 7.97 -7.02 3.74
C VAL A 31 7.41 -7.60 5.03
N ALA A 32 6.10 -7.78 5.09
CA ALA A 32 5.44 -8.45 6.19
C ALA A 32 4.57 -9.55 5.60
N SER A 33 4.48 -10.68 6.29
CA SER A 33 3.79 -11.85 5.75
C SER A 33 2.36 -12.03 6.25
N ASP A 34 1.92 -11.23 7.18
CA ASP A 34 0.52 -11.26 7.63
C ASP A 34 0.15 -9.90 8.22
N GLY A 35 -1.11 -9.74 8.55
CA GLY A 35 -1.61 -8.45 9.02
C GLY A 35 -1.02 -8.02 10.36
N GLY A 36 -0.77 -8.97 11.25
CA GLY A 36 -0.18 -8.65 12.54
C GLY A 36 1.24 -8.12 12.39
N GLN A 37 2.05 -8.80 11.55
CA GLN A 37 3.39 -8.34 11.25
C GLN A 37 3.33 -7.00 10.54
N GLY A 38 2.35 -6.84 9.65
CA GLY A 38 2.19 -5.59 8.91
C GLY A 38 2.00 -4.40 9.82
N LEU A 39 1.12 -4.52 10.80
CA LEU A 39 0.88 -3.43 11.73
C LEU A 39 2.10 -3.18 12.61
N ALA A 40 2.75 -4.24 13.08
CA ALA A 40 3.94 -4.08 13.90
C ALA A 40 5.03 -3.33 13.14
N LYS A 41 5.24 -3.69 11.88
CA LYS A 41 6.26 -3.02 11.08
C LYS A 41 5.84 -1.61 10.70
N PHE A 42 4.55 -1.42 10.47
CA PHE A 42 4.04 -0.07 10.19
C PHE A 42 4.40 0.87 11.33
N HIS A 43 4.19 0.43 12.56
CA HIS A 43 4.51 1.27 13.72
C HIS A 43 6.02 1.45 13.89
N ALA A 44 6.79 0.46 13.52
CA ALA A 44 8.24 0.53 13.70
C ALA A 44 8.93 1.42 12.68
N ILE A 45 8.49 1.39 11.43
CA ILE A 45 9.21 2.10 10.37
C ILE A 45 8.50 3.33 9.81
N HIS A 46 7.23 3.50 10.09
CA HIS A 46 6.44 4.63 9.56
C HIS A 46 6.64 4.77 8.05
N PRO A 47 6.18 3.80 7.27
CA PRO A 47 6.43 3.84 5.83
C PRO A 47 5.69 4.98 5.14
N ASP A 48 6.12 5.33 3.96
CA ASP A 48 5.47 6.37 3.16
C ASP A 48 4.26 5.83 2.41
N LEU A 49 4.20 4.52 2.23
CA LEU A 49 3.09 3.88 1.52
C LEU A 49 3.01 2.41 1.91
N VAL A 50 1.81 1.86 1.95
CA VAL A 50 1.60 0.45 2.26
C VAL A 50 0.89 -0.22 1.08
N LEU A 51 1.45 -1.34 0.60
CA LEU A 51 0.78 -2.22 -0.34
C LEU A 51 0.24 -3.36 0.50
N LEU A 52 -1.05 -3.61 0.44
CA LEU A 52 -1.70 -4.47 1.41
C LEU A 52 -2.64 -5.47 0.75
N ASP A 53 -2.32 -6.75 0.88
CA ASP A 53 -3.16 -7.80 0.32
C ASP A 53 -4.43 -7.92 1.18
N VAL A 54 -5.56 -8.11 0.52
CA VAL A 54 -6.83 -8.26 1.20
C VAL A 54 -6.94 -9.61 1.87
N MET A 55 -6.59 -10.67 1.13
CA MET A 55 -6.78 -12.04 1.63
C MET A 55 -5.53 -12.56 2.32
N MET A 56 -5.51 -12.48 3.62
CA MET A 56 -4.37 -12.96 4.40
C MET A 56 -4.84 -13.67 5.65
N PRO A 57 -4.03 -14.59 6.18
CA PRO A 57 -4.37 -15.25 7.43
C PRO A 57 -4.17 -14.28 8.60
N VAL A 58 -4.68 -14.63 9.72
CA VAL A 58 -4.59 -13.90 10.98
C VAL A 58 -5.41 -12.62 11.00
N MET A 59 -5.11 -11.68 10.15
CA MET A 59 -5.86 -10.43 10.09
C MET A 59 -5.92 -10.02 8.62
N ASP A 60 -7.11 -9.86 8.09
CA ASP A 60 -7.26 -9.53 6.68
C ASP A 60 -6.85 -8.09 6.39
N GLY A 61 -6.68 -7.79 5.12
CA GLY A 61 -6.18 -6.48 4.70
C GLY A 61 -7.13 -5.34 5.06
N TRP A 62 -8.44 -5.58 5.02
CA TRP A 62 -9.37 -4.50 5.35
C TRP A 62 -9.21 -4.07 6.80
N SER A 63 -9.02 -5.04 7.70
CA SER A 63 -8.83 -4.75 9.11
C SER A 63 -7.54 -3.99 9.36
N VAL A 64 -6.48 -4.37 8.64
CA VAL A 64 -5.20 -3.68 8.75
C VAL A 64 -5.36 -2.24 8.27
N CYS A 65 -6.04 -2.05 7.13
CA CYS A 65 -6.24 -0.72 6.58
C CYS A 65 -7.01 0.18 7.55
N LYS A 66 -8.05 -0.36 8.18
CA LYS A 66 -8.81 0.41 9.14
C LYS A 66 -7.95 0.79 10.34
N ALA A 67 -7.10 -0.14 10.81
CA ALA A 67 -6.23 0.14 11.93
C ALA A 67 -5.24 1.24 11.60
N ILE A 68 -4.68 1.21 10.39
CA ILE A 68 -3.75 2.23 9.96
C ILE A 68 -4.48 3.57 9.89
N ARG A 69 -5.67 3.58 9.30
CA ARG A 69 -6.39 4.83 9.09
C ARG A 69 -6.87 5.46 10.39
N ALA A 70 -7.02 4.65 11.43
CA ALA A 70 -7.43 5.18 12.72
C ALA A 70 -6.35 6.09 13.33
N GLU A 71 -5.12 5.94 12.90
CA GLU A 71 -4.03 6.71 13.49
C GLU A 71 -3.13 7.42 12.48
N SER A 72 -3.37 7.28 11.19
CA SER A 72 -2.45 7.82 10.20
C SER A 72 -3.12 8.06 8.87
N GLN A 73 -2.56 8.98 8.10
CA GLN A 73 -3.02 9.25 6.75
C GLN A 73 -2.08 8.59 5.74
N THR A 74 -1.24 7.68 6.18
CA THR A 74 -0.32 7.00 5.28
C THR A 74 -1.09 6.36 4.12
N PRO A 75 -0.67 6.59 2.89
CA PRO A 75 -1.37 6.02 1.73
C PRO A 75 -1.36 4.49 1.75
N VAL A 76 -2.51 3.89 1.43
CA VAL A 76 -2.65 2.44 1.38
C VAL A 76 -3.23 2.04 0.04
N ILE A 77 -2.57 1.12 -0.66
CA ILE A 77 -3.08 0.55 -1.89
C ILE A 77 -3.39 -0.91 -1.60
N MET A 78 -4.63 -1.32 -1.85
CA MET A 78 -5.06 -2.69 -1.59
C MET A 78 -4.81 -3.56 -2.81
N LEU A 79 -4.40 -4.81 -2.57
CA LEU A 79 -4.25 -5.80 -3.64
C LEU A 79 -5.43 -6.74 -3.51
N THR A 80 -6.30 -6.78 -4.52
CA THR A 80 -7.54 -7.53 -4.44
C THR A 80 -7.60 -8.61 -5.52
N ALA A 81 -8.44 -9.61 -5.31
CA ALA A 81 -8.62 -10.65 -6.31
C ALA A 81 -9.56 -10.16 -7.41
N LYS A 82 -9.33 -10.65 -8.62
CA LYS A 82 -10.15 -10.28 -9.74
C LYS A 82 -11.61 -10.67 -9.48
N GLY A 83 -12.50 -9.77 -9.79
CA GLY A 83 -13.93 -10.08 -9.68
C GLY A 83 -14.55 -9.82 -8.31
N GLU A 84 -13.78 -9.37 -7.34
CA GLU A 84 -14.33 -9.11 -6.02
C GLU A 84 -14.76 -7.67 -5.88
N THR A 85 -15.91 -7.38 -6.43
CA THR A 85 -16.45 -6.03 -6.40
C THR A 85 -16.79 -5.57 -4.99
N ASP A 86 -17.29 -6.47 -4.17
CA ASP A 86 -17.64 -6.11 -2.80
C ASP A 86 -16.41 -5.69 -2.02
N ASP A 87 -15.25 -6.25 -2.34
CA ASP A 87 -14.03 -5.88 -1.67
C ASP A 87 -13.65 -4.44 -1.97
N LYS A 88 -13.96 -3.98 -3.18
CA LYS A 88 -13.65 -2.60 -3.52
C LYS A 88 -14.49 -1.64 -2.72
N VAL A 89 -15.75 -2.00 -2.49
CA VAL A 89 -16.63 -1.18 -1.66
C VAL A 89 -16.11 -1.16 -0.23
N ALA A 90 -15.69 -2.32 0.27
CA ALA A 90 -15.13 -2.41 1.61
C ALA A 90 -13.85 -1.58 1.71
N GLY A 91 -13.04 -1.59 0.66
CA GLY A 91 -11.82 -0.80 0.62
C GLY A 91 -12.08 0.69 0.75
N LEU A 92 -13.10 1.17 0.04
CA LEU A 92 -13.45 2.58 0.13
C LEU A 92 -13.89 2.92 1.55
N LYS A 93 -14.65 2.03 2.18
CA LYS A 93 -15.10 2.27 3.54
C LYS A 93 -13.95 2.17 4.53
N ALA A 94 -12.94 1.37 4.23
CA ALA A 94 -11.79 1.24 5.10
C ALA A 94 -10.81 2.40 4.95
N GLY A 95 -10.97 3.19 3.89
CA GLY A 95 -10.12 4.35 3.71
C GLY A 95 -8.89 4.11 2.85
N ALA A 96 -8.92 3.09 2.00
CA ALA A 96 -7.80 2.85 1.08
C ALA A 96 -7.76 3.94 0.03
N ASP A 97 -6.56 4.25 -0.43
CA ASP A 97 -6.36 5.30 -1.44
C ASP A 97 -6.52 4.77 -2.87
N ASP A 98 -6.28 3.50 -3.06
CA ASP A 98 -6.40 2.89 -4.38
C ASP A 98 -6.41 1.39 -4.20
N TYR A 99 -6.70 0.64 -5.26
CA TYR A 99 -6.57 -0.80 -5.22
C TYR A 99 -6.17 -1.31 -6.58
N ILE A 100 -5.48 -2.45 -6.57
CA ILE A 100 -4.96 -3.10 -7.76
C ILE A 100 -5.49 -4.52 -7.76
N THR A 101 -6.03 -4.94 -8.89
CA THR A 101 -6.61 -6.28 -9.02
C THR A 101 -5.54 -7.29 -9.43
N LYS A 102 -5.51 -8.45 -8.76
CA LYS A 102 -4.63 -9.54 -9.15
C LYS A 102 -5.30 -10.35 -10.26
N PRO A 103 -4.56 -10.86 -11.22
CA PRO A 103 -3.13 -10.64 -11.40
C PRO A 103 -2.83 -9.26 -11.94
N PHE A 104 -1.68 -8.71 -11.58
CA PHE A 104 -1.35 -7.35 -11.99
C PHE A 104 -0.03 -7.33 -12.76
N GLU A 105 0.18 -6.23 -13.48
CA GLU A 105 1.43 -5.98 -14.16
C GLU A 105 2.24 -5.06 -13.27
N MET A 106 3.55 -5.27 -13.22
CA MET A 106 4.38 -4.40 -12.38
C MET A 106 4.34 -2.96 -12.82
N GLN A 107 4.16 -2.71 -14.12
CA GLN A 107 4.04 -1.35 -14.61
C GLN A 107 2.83 -0.65 -14.00
N GLU A 108 1.74 -1.38 -13.84
CA GLU A 108 0.54 -0.82 -13.22
C GLU A 108 0.79 -0.51 -11.76
N VAL A 109 1.45 -1.42 -11.04
CA VAL A 109 1.75 -1.22 -9.63
C VAL A 109 2.58 0.05 -9.45
N LEU A 110 3.64 0.17 -10.24
CA LEU A 110 4.53 1.32 -10.14
C LEU A 110 3.82 2.63 -10.46
N ALA A 111 2.97 2.61 -11.49
CA ALA A 111 2.25 3.81 -11.88
C ALA A 111 1.26 4.26 -10.80
N ARG A 112 0.59 3.30 -10.16
CA ARG A 112 -0.36 3.66 -9.11
C ARG A 112 0.33 4.14 -7.85
N ILE A 113 1.48 3.55 -7.51
CA ILE A 113 2.26 4.01 -6.38
C ILE A 113 2.67 5.46 -6.61
N GLU A 114 3.18 5.76 -7.78
CA GLU A 114 3.59 7.12 -8.12
C GLU A 114 2.43 8.09 -8.03
N ALA A 115 1.28 7.69 -8.56
CA ALA A 115 0.10 8.55 -8.55
C ALA A 115 -0.39 8.82 -7.13
N VAL A 116 -0.40 7.79 -6.29
CA VAL A 116 -0.87 7.93 -4.93
C VAL A 116 0.09 8.78 -4.11
N LEU A 117 1.39 8.55 -4.27
CA LEU A 117 2.39 9.34 -3.55
C LEU A 117 2.31 10.81 -3.96
N ARG A 118 2.06 11.07 -5.23
CA ARG A 118 1.95 12.43 -5.72
C ARG A 118 0.76 13.14 -5.07
N ARG A 119 -0.38 12.44 -4.96
CA ARG A 119 -1.56 13.01 -4.32
C ARG A 119 -1.34 13.24 -2.83
N SER A 120 -0.70 12.27 -2.18
CA SER A 120 -0.43 12.37 -0.76
C SER A 120 0.49 13.53 -0.47
N ASP A 121 1.50 13.72 -1.31
CA ASP A 121 2.43 14.80 -1.16
C ASP A 121 1.71 16.13 -1.27
N ARG A 122 0.86 16.29 -2.25
CA ARG A 122 0.12 17.50 -2.41
C ARG A 122 -0.79 17.76 -1.24
N SER A 123 -1.46 16.73 -0.75
CA SER A 123 -2.34 16.88 0.38
C SER A 123 -1.57 17.24 1.62
N GLY A 124 -0.44 16.61 1.81
CA GLY A 124 0.33 16.81 3.02
C GLY A 124 1.04 18.12 3.07
N SER A 125 1.19 18.78 1.94
CA SER A 125 1.87 20.04 1.96
C SER A 125 1.03 21.02 1.24
N GLU A 126 -0.11 21.24 1.74
CA GLU A 126 -0.99 22.17 1.14
C GLU A 126 -0.29 23.48 1.10
N ALA A 127 0.73 23.58 1.84
CA ALA A 127 1.45 24.78 1.82
C ALA A 127 2.31 24.83 0.60
N ALA A 128 2.30 23.83 -0.18
CA ALA A 128 3.20 23.81 -1.27
C ALA A 128 2.53 23.96 -2.57
N PRO A 129 2.02 25.08 -2.84
CA PRO A 129 1.32 25.32 -4.07
C PRO A 129 2.19 25.13 -5.26
N ARG A 130 3.43 25.07 -5.06
CA ARG A 130 4.30 24.85 -6.15
C ARG A 130 3.95 23.59 -6.84
N ARG A 131 3.18 22.84 -6.17
CA ARG A 131 2.81 21.64 -6.74
C ARG A 131 2.01 21.80 -7.91
N LEU A 132 1.57 22.93 -8.15
CA LEU A 132 0.81 23.18 -9.23
C LEU A 132 1.40 22.75 -10.42
N THR A 133 2.58 22.55 -10.44
CA THR A 133 3.16 22.12 -11.68
C THR A 133 2.92 20.74 -11.98
#